data_a4a3742d50fdf479b272aad49c06736d
#
_entry.id   a4a3742d50fdf479b272aad49c06736d
#
_cell.length_a   1.000
_cell.length_b   1.000
_cell.length_c   1.000
_cell.angle_alpha   90.00
_cell.angle_beta   90.00
_cell.angle_gamma   90.00
#
_symmetry.space_group_name_H-M   'P 1'
#
loop_
_entity.id
_entity.type
_entity.pdbx_description
1 polymer ?
#
loop_
_entity_poly.entity_id
_entity_poly.type
_entity_poly.pdbx_seq_one_letter_code
_entity_poly.pdbx_strand_id
1 'polypeptide(L)'
;LRGGRAVRSSENRLPRTTADRLALVALSGLEEFRPVYDGLAGMEVFNPSPEAMRRPQAPTPGDPLRRDGSNIASVLERLRHSSPETERRVEEYLRAIVPGTRSVRSSAMSGWETLEFQQDVSGSAGPWSFPASAVSDGTLRALGVLVALFAGTGEALSPVGVEEPEIALHPAAAGVLLDAIRDASEHRQVLLTTHSPDLLDSSTILPGELFAVRSVGGTTEVGHPDAAVRFAFDESLFTAGELLRADQFQPEPEEAVSR
;
A
#
# COMPACT_ATOMS: atom_id res chain seq x y z
N LEU A 1 -2.78 -22.26 -19.81
CA LEU A 1 -1.78 -23.34 -19.92
C LEU A 1 -2.25 -24.54 -19.11
N ARG A 2 -2.32 -25.72 -19.70
CA ARG A 2 -2.54 -26.99 -18.97
C ARG A 2 -1.31 -27.86 -19.14
N GLY A 3 -0.71 -28.30 -18.02
CA GLY A 3 0.47 -29.17 -18.04
C GLY A 3 1.65 -28.61 -18.85
N GLY A 4 1.87 -27.29 -18.78
CA GLY A 4 2.93 -26.60 -19.52
C GLY A 4 2.68 -26.42 -21.02
N ARG A 5 1.49 -26.82 -21.54
CA ARG A 5 1.10 -26.62 -22.95
C ARG A 5 0.06 -25.53 -23.09
N ALA A 6 0.22 -24.66 -24.10
CA ALA A 6 -0.79 -23.70 -24.49
C ALA A 6 -2.04 -24.44 -25.01
N VAL A 7 -3.21 -24.17 -24.41
CA VAL A 7 -4.50 -24.71 -24.85
C VAL A 7 -5.10 -23.75 -25.90
N ARG A 8 -4.86 -22.46 -25.79
CA ARG A 8 -5.26 -21.42 -26.75
C ARG A 8 -4.20 -20.32 -26.74
N SER A 9 -3.84 -19.80 -27.91
CA SER A 9 -2.88 -18.71 -28.03
C SER A 9 -3.21 -17.87 -29.26
N SER A 10 -3.05 -16.56 -29.14
CA SER A 10 -2.99 -15.64 -30.29
C SER A 10 -1.64 -15.68 -31.00
N GLU A 11 -0.61 -16.20 -30.33
CA GLU A 11 0.76 -16.28 -30.83
C GLU A 11 1.07 -17.64 -31.43
N ASN A 12 1.73 -17.65 -32.59
CA ASN A 12 2.08 -18.87 -33.31
C ASN A 12 3.26 -19.65 -32.71
N ARG A 13 4.07 -19.00 -31.88
CA ARG A 13 5.25 -19.59 -31.23
C ARG A 13 5.33 -19.15 -29.79
N LEU A 14 4.95 -20.00 -28.87
CA LEU A 14 5.16 -19.79 -27.45
C LEU A 14 6.40 -20.55 -26.98
N PRO A 15 7.23 -19.94 -26.10
CA PRO A 15 8.33 -20.67 -25.47
C PRO A 15 7.77 -21.82 -24.62
N ARG A 16 8.56 -22.87 -24.47
CA ARG A 16 8.21 -23.99 -23.58
C ARG A 16 8.25 -23.47 -22.14
N THR A 17 7.19 -23.71 -21.41
CA THR A 17 7.09 -23.38 -19.98
C THR A 17 7.14 -24.65 -19.16
N THR A 18 7.76 -24.57 -17.99
CA THR A 18 7.79 -25.64 -16.99
C THR A 18 6.66 -25.41 -15.98
N ALA A 19 6.19 -26.47 -15.31
CA ALA A 19 5.07 -26.35 -14.36
C ALA A 19 5.43 -25.56 -13.08
N ASP A 20 6.71 -25.37 -12.82
CA ASP A 20 7.27 -24.70 -11.65
C ASP A 20 7.50 -23.19 -11.87
N ARG A 21 7.19 -22.65 -13.06
CA ARG A 21 7.41 -21.23 -13.39
C ARG A 21 6.18 -20.61 -14.02
N LEU A 22 5.99 -19.32 -13.72
CA LEU A 22 4.98 -18.52 -14.39
C LEU A 22 5.31 -18.41 -15.89
N ALA A 23 4.34 -18.68 -16.74
CA ALA A 23 4.48 -18.55 -18.18
C ALA A 23 4.93 -17.15 -18.60
N LEU A 24 4.50 -16.11 -17.88
CA LEU A 24 4.83 -14.72 -18.13
C LEU A 24 6.35 -14.46 -18.13
N VAL A 25 7.11 -15.17 -17.27
CA VAL A 25 8.59 -15.05 -17.25
C VAL A 25 9.19 -15.48 -18.59
N ALA A 26 8.68 -16.56 -19.20
CA ALA A 26 9.15 -17.03 -20.50
C ALA A 26 8.64 -16.14 -21.66
N LEU A 27 7.53 -15.45 -21.45
CA LEU A 27 6.90 -14.57 -22.45
C LEU A 27 7.39 -13.12 -22.38
N SER A 28 8.15 -12.75 -21.35
CA SER A 28 8.61 -11.38 -21.12
C SER A 28 9.52 -10.81 -22.22
N GLY A 29 10.05 -11.66 -23.10
CA GLY A 29 10.76 -11.25 -24.30
C GLY A 29 9.90 -10.82 -25.48
N LEU A 30 8.59 -11.00 -25.41
CA LEU A 30 7.62 -10.57 -26.43
C LEU A 30 7.04 -9.20 -26.03
N GLU A 31 6.96 -8.29 -27.03
CA GLU A 31 6.53 -6.89 -26.78
C GLU A 31 5.14 -6.81 -26.13
N GLU A 32 4.22 -7.70 -26.50
CA GLU A 32 2.85 -7.73 -25.99
C GLU A 32 2.76 -8.09 -24.49
N PHE A 33 3.72 -8.88 -23.98
CA PHE A 33 3.74 -9.34 -22.59
C PHE A 33 4.71 -8.53 -21.73
N ARG A 34 5.59 -7.78 -22.33
CA ARG A 34 6.63 -7.02 -21.64
C ARG A 34 6.07 -6.01 -20.62
N PRO A 35 5.05 -5.18 -20.97
CA PRO A 35 4.49 -4.23 -20.01
C PRO A 35 3.88 -4.90 -18.78
N VAL A 36 3.21 -6.06 -18.97
CA VAL A 36 2.62 -6.82 -17.85
C VAL A 36 3.71 -7.40 -16.96
N TYR A 37 4.77 -7.93 -17.58
CA TYR A 37 5.91 -8.45 -16.83
C TYR A 37 6.60 -7.35 -16.02
N ASP A 38 6.91 -6.20 -16.64
CA ASP A 38 7.59 -5.10 -15.97
C ASP A 38 6.73 -4.51 -14.86
N GLY A 39 5.42 -4.35 -15.07
CA GLY A 39 4.49 -3.91 -14.04
C GLY A 39 4.48 -4.83 -12.82
N LEU A 40 4.39 -6.15 -13.04
CA LEU A 40 4.39 -7.13 -11.95
C LEU A 40 5.77 -7.29 -11.30
N ALA A 41 6.85 -7.21 -12.08
CA ALA A 41 8.21 -7.28 -11.55
C ALA A 41 8.59 -6.05 -10.72
N GLY A 42 8.02 -4.90 -11.06
CA GLY A 42 8.18 -3.66 -10.32
C GLY A 42 7.23 -3.50 -9.13
N MET A 43 6.31 -4.45 -8.91
CA MET A 43 5.39 -4.41 -7.78
C MET A 43 6.16 -4.54 -6.47
N GLU A 44 5.91 -3.63 -5.55
CA GLU A 44 6.46 -3.67 -4.20
C GLU A 44 5.34 -3.68 -3.17
N VAL A 45 5.56 -4.45 -2.09
CA VAL A 45 4.65 -4.49 -0.94
C VAL A 45 5.37 -3.88 0.25
N PHE A 46 4.76 -2.87 0.84
CA PHE A 46 5.29 -2.10 1.96
C PHE A 46 4.59 -2.47 3.26
N ASN A 47 5.40 -2.60 4.30
CA ASN A 47 4.94 -2.73 5.68
C ASN A 47 5.83 -1.84 6.56
N PRO A 48 5.61 -0.52 6.57
CA PRO A 48 6.46 0.42 7.29
C PRO A 48 6.56 0.08 8.77
N SER A 49 7.79 -0.06 9.25
CA SER A 49 8.10 -0.37 10.64
C SER A 49 8.49 0.90 11.40
N PRO A 50 7.69 1.34 12.38
CA PRO A 50 8.04 2.48 13.23
C PRO A 50 9.40 2.33 13.91
N GLU A 51 9.76 1.11 14.30
CA GLU A 51 11.05 0.83 14.92
C GLU A 51 12.22 1.06 13.95
N ALA A 52 12.10 0.58 12.71
CA ALA A 52 13.12 0.78 11.68
C ALA A 52 13.26 2.29 11.32
N MET A 53 12.13 3.00 11.19
CA MET A 53 12.09 4.41 10.83
C MET A 53 12.62 5.35 11.93
N ARG A 54 12.56 4.91 13.20
CA ARG A 54 13.03 5.68 14.36
C ARG A 54 14.55 5.74 14.46
N ARG A 55 15.23 4.76 13.90
CA ARG A 55 16.68 4.63 14.00
C ARG A 55 17.38 5.60 13.05
N PRO A 56 18.50 6.20 13.46
CA PRO A 56 19.39 6.86 12.52
C PRO A 56 19.82 5.88 11.42
N GLN A 57 19.84 6.34 10.19
CA GLN A 57 20.12 5.53 9.01
C GLN A 57 21.30 6.11 8.23
N ALA A 58 22.06 5.25 7.56
CA ALA A 58 23.08 5.71 6.61
C ALA A 58 22.37 6.34 5.40
N PRO A 59 22.88 7.46 4.87
CA PRO A 59 22.33 8.06 3.66
C PRO A 59 22.30 7.07 2.49
N THR A 60 21.17 7.02 1.80
CA THR A 60 20.98 6.19 0.58
C THR A 60 20.42 7.05 -0.56
N PRO A 61 21.19 8.05 -1.03
CA PRO A 61 20.71 8.97 -2.05
C PRO A 61 20.39 8.22 -3.35
N GLY A 62 19.17 8.44 -3.85
CA GLY A 62 18.70 7.82 -5.09
C GLY A 62 18.02 6.46 -4.92
N ASP A 63 18.17 5.78 -3.79
CA ASP A 63 17.47 4.51 -3.55
C ASP A 63 15.95 4.71 -3.47
N PRO A 64 15.14 3.74 -3.95
CA PRO A 64 13.71 3.71 -3.68
C PRO A 64 13.43 3.50 -2.20
N LEU A 65 12.19 3.73 -1.77
CA LEU A 65 11.75 3.42 -0.41
C LEU A 65 11.93 1.92 -0.14
N ARG A 66 12.54 1.56 0.97
CA ARG A 66 12.60 0.16 1.43
C ARG A 66 11.26 -0.26 2.01
N ARG A 67 10.95 -1.53 1.91
CA ARG A 67 9.65 -2.10 2.31
C ARG A 67 9.27 -1.81 3.77
N ASP A 68 10.25 -1.74 4.66
CA ASP A 68 10.09 -1.42 6.08
C ASP A 68 10.21 0.09 6.40
N GLY A 69 10.47 0.93 5.41
CA GLY A 69 10.67 2.37 5.58
C GLY A 69 12.02 2.75 6.17
N SER A 70 12.98 1.82 6.32
CA SER A 70 14.25 2.06 7.01
C SER A 70 15.15 3.13 6.37
N ASN A 71 14.87 3.57 5.14
CA ASN A 71 15.60 4.66 4.46
C ASN A 71 14.74 5.89 4.19
N ILE A 72 13.65 6.06 4.91
CA ILE A 72 12.64 7.09 4.61
C ILE A 72 13.19 8.52 4.69
N ALA A 73 14.19 8.79 5.54
CA ALA A 73 14.82 10.11 5.64
C ALA A 73 15.51 10.49 4.33
N SER A 74 16.26 9.58 3.69
CA SER A 74 16.87 9.81 2.37
C SER A 74 15.81 9.99 1.28
N VAL A 75 14.70 9.25 1.36
CA VAL A 75 13.58 9.37 0.40
C VAL A 75 12.92 10.74 0.51
N LEU A 76 12.63 11.23 1.72
CA LEU A 76 12.07 12.57 1.94
C LEU A 76 13.00 13.66 1.45
N GLU A 77 14.30 13.55 1.72
CA GLU A 77 15.29 14.52 1.23
C GLU A 77 15.32 14.56 -0.31
N ARG A 78 15.24 13.39 -0.96
CA ARG A 78 15.10 13.31 -2.42
C ARG A 78 13.81 13.96 -2.91
N LEU A 79 12.66 13.65 -2.31
CA LEU A 79 11.36 14.22 -2.70
C LEU A 79 11.39 15.73 -2.60
N ARG A 80 11.96 16.27 -1.54
CA ARG A 80 12.09 17.72 -1.34
C ARG A 80 12.80 18.41 -2.51
N HIS A 81 13.80 17.77 -3.10
CA HIS A 81 14.58 18.35 -4.19
C HIS A 81 14.03 18.02 -5.58
N SER A 82 13.51 16.80 -5.78
CA SER A 82 13.11 16.32 -7.10
C SER A 82 11.60 16.40 -7.36
N SER A 83 10.78 16.39 -6.30
CA SER A 83 9.32 16.34 -6.39
C SER A 83 8.66 17.07 -5.20
N PRO A 84 8.84 18.39 -5.06
CA PRO A 84 8.31 19.15 -3.91
C PRO A 84 6.79 19.07 -3.78
N GLU A 85 6.09 18.82 -4.88
CA GLU A 85 4.64 18.65 -4.90
C GLU A 85 4.23 17.33 -4.22
N THR A 86 4.98 16.26 -4.46
CA THR A 86 4.77 14.98 -3.77
C THR A 86 5.07 15.12 -2.26
N GLU A 87 6.16 15.79 -1.88
CA GLU A 87 6.46 16.08 -0.47
C GLU A 87 5.32 16.82 0.20
N ARG A 88 4.81 17.88 -0.43
CA ARG A 88 3.69 18.68 0.09
C ARG A 88 2.42 17.81 0.26
N ARG A 89 2.10 16.96 -0.70
CA ARG A 89 0.96 16.03 -0.64
C ARG A 89 1.08 15.07 0.54
N VAL A 90 2.24 14.47 0.73
CA VAL A 90 2.54 13.61 1.90
C VAL A 90 2.33 14.39 3.21
N GLU A 91 2.83 15.62 3.32
CA GLU A 91 2.66 16.42 4.51
C GLU A 91 1.21 16.85 4.76
N GLU A 92 0.44 17.17 3.72
CA GLU A 92 -0.98 17.53 3.82
C GLU A 92 -1.80 16.36 4.40
N TYR A 93 -1.64 15.16 3.87
CA TYR A 93 -2.29 13.97 4.43
C TYR A 93 -1.80 13.64 5.83
N LEU A 94 -0.48 13.76 6.08
CA LEU A 94 0.06 13.50 7.41
C LEU A 94 -0.53 14.45 8.47
N ARG A 95 -0.71 15.74 8.15
CA ARG A 95 -1.37 16.70 9.04
C ARG A 95 -2.83 16.36 9.32
N ALA A 96 -3.54 15.86 8.31
CA ALA A 96 -4.93 15.46 8.46
C ALA A 96 -5.09 14.17 9.29
N ILE A 97 -4.16 13.21 9.13
CA ILE A 97 -4.13 11.95 9.91
C ILE A 97 -3.65 12.19 11.35
N VAL A 98 -2.65 13.07 11.52
CA VAL A 98 -2.01 13.37 12.82
C VAL A 98 -2.11 14.87 13.11
N PRO A 99 -3.24 15.32 13.70
CA PRO A 99 -3.43 16.73 14.01
C PRO A 99 -2.30 17.30 14.88
N GLY A 100 -1.89 18.51 14.56
CA GLY A 100 -0.76 19.18 15.22
C GLY A 100 0.59 18.95 14.56
N THR A 101 0.73 17.99 13.67
CA THR A 101 1.95 17.84 12.84
C THR A 101 1.95 18.91 11.75
N ARG A 102 3.04 19.70 11.64
CA ARG A 102 3.20 20.74 10.61
C ARG A 102 4.03 20.26 9.42
N SER A 103 5.15 19.62 9.69
CA SER A 103 6.08 19.15 8.66
C SER A 103 6.95 18.03 9.20
N VAL A 104 7.54 17.28 8.28
CA VAL A 104 8.55 16.28 8.57
C VAL A 104 9.72 16.49 7.61
N ARG A 105 10.94 16.35 8.13
CA ARG A 105 12.16 16.57 7.35
C ARG A 105 13.21 15.52 7.68
N SER A 106 14.09 15.28 6.72
CA SER A 106 15.37 14.64 6.99
C SER A 106 16.27 15.58 7.73
N SER A 107 16.95 15.09 8.76
CA SER A 107 17.97 15.82 9.53
C SER A 107 19.25 15.00 9.54
N ALA A 108 20.33 15.56 9.03
CA ALA A 108 21.63 14.91 8.97
C ALA A 108 22.47 15.26 10.21
N MET A 109 23.03 14.24 10.86
CA MET A 109 23.91 14.41 12.01
C MET A 109 25.08 13.40 11.95
N SER A 110 26.30 13.90 11.90
CA SER A 110 27.52 13.06 11.95
C SER A 110 27.54 11.91 10.93
N GLY A 111 27.06 12.16 9.71
CA GLY A 111 27.02 11.14 8.64
C GLY A 111 25.83 10.17 8.70
N TRP A 112 24.90 10.39 9.60
CA TRP A 112 23.63 9.68 9.72
C TRP A 112 22.46 10.59 9.40
N GLU A 113 21.37 10.03 8.91
CA GLU A 113 20.11 10.71 8.67
C GLU A 113 19.05 10.21 9.68
N THR A 114 18.19 11.13 10.10
CA THR A 114 17.05 10.83 10.95
C THR A 114 15.87 11.71 10.53
N LEU A 115 14.68 11.42 11.06
CA LEU A 115 13.49 12.24 10.86
C LEU A 115 13.35 13.26 12.00
N GLU A 116 12.98 14.47 11.62
CA GLU A 116 12.60 15.55 12.52
C GLU A 116 11.19 16.04 12.18
N PHE A 117 10.31 16.05 13.17
CA PHE A 117 8.93 16.46 13.06
C PHE A 117 8.72 17.83 13.70
N GLN A 118 8.07 18.74 13.00
CA GLN A 118 7.59 20.00 13.59
C GLN A 118 6.13 19.84 14.00
N GLN A 119 5.84 20.10 15.27
CA GLN A 119 4.49 19.95 15.81
C GLN A 119 4.07 21.19 16.59
N ASP A 120 2.77 21.49 16.55
CA ASP A 120 2.16 22.52 17.37
C ASP A 120 2.08 22.06 18.83
N VAL A 121 2.59 22.90 19.73
CA VAL A 121 2.51 22.64 21.16
C VAL A 121 1.65 23.73 21.79
N SER A 122 0.61 23.35 22.52
CA SER A 122 -0.30 24.27 23.19
C SER A 122 0.46 25.22 24.13
N GLY A 123 0.21 26.53 24.01
CA GLY A 123 0.85 27.53 24.82
C GLY A 123 2.24 27.96 24.32
N SER A 124 2.74 27.44 23.23
CA SER A 124 4.02 27.85 22.64
C SER A 124 3.81 28.92 21.55
N ALA A 125 4.78 29.81 21.39
CA ALA A 125 4.76 30.87 20.36
C ALA A 125 5.06 30.36 18.95
N GLY A 126 5.45 29.07 18.78
CA GLY A 126 5.77 28.47 17.51
C GLY A 126 5.86 26.94 17.60
N PRO A 127 6.05 26.24 16.49
CA PRO A 127 6.15 24.78 16.49
C PRO A 127 7.45 24.34 17.19
N TRP A 128 7.38 23.17 17.80
CA TRP A 128 8.54 22.50 18.37
C TRP A 128 9.03 21.40 17.43
N SER A 129 10.34 21.18 17.44
CA SER A 129 10.98 20.08 16.71
C SER A 129 11.12 18.86 17.60
N PHE A 130 10.66 17.71 17.10
CA PHE A 130 10.75 16.41 17.76
C PHE A 130 11.50 15.42 16.87
N PRO A 131 12.50 14.70 17.39
CA PRO A 131 13.12 13.60 16.66
C PRO A 131 12.15 12.44 16.49
N ALA A 132 12.41 11.55 15.52
CA ALA A 132 11.62 10.35 15.31
C ALA A 132 11.40 9.49 16.57
N SER A 133 12.37 9.50 17.49
CA SER A 133 12.28 8.76 18.75
C SER A 133 11.21 9.30 19.71
N ALA A 134 10.76 10.54 19.53
CA ALA A 134 9.79 11.21 20.40
C ALA A 134 8.36 11.23 19.85
N VAL A 135 8.13 10.70 18.62
CA VAL A 135 6.79 10.65 18.02
C VAL A 135 6.18 9.25 18.12
N SER A 136 4.85 9.18 18.01
CA SER A 136 4.12 7.92 18.13
C SER A 136 4.38 6.95 16.98
N ASP A 137 4.14 5.66 17.22
CA ASP A 137 4.20 4.63 16.17
C ASP A 137 3.22 4.92 15.05
N GLY A 138 2.01 5.37 15.38
CA GLY A 138 1.00 5.76 14.39
C GLY A 138 1.48 6.90 13.49
N THR A 139 2.15 7.90 14.04
CA THR A 139 2.71 9.00 13.24
C THR A 139 3.76 8.50 12.24
N LEU A 140 4.68 7.66 12.69
CA LEU A 140 5.71 7.08 11.82
C LEU A 140 5.09 6.17 10.77
N ARG A 141 4.14 5.31 11.16
CA ARG A 141 3.48 4.42 10.23
C ARG A 141 2.69 5.18 9.17
N ALA A 142 1.91 6.20 9.57
CA ALA A 142 1.21 7.08 8.62
C ALA A 142 2.17 7.68 7.60
N LEU A 143 3.29 8.24 8.06
CA LEU A 143 4.31 8.78 7.17
C LEU A 143 4.85 7.72 6.20
N GLY A 144 5.19 6.52 6.71
CA GLY A 144 5.70 5.42 5.88
C GLY A 144 4.71 4.98 4.80
N VAL A 145 3.43 4.85 5.16
CA VAL A 145 2.34 4.51 4.22
C VAL A 145 2.18 5.60 3.15
N LEU A 146 2.12 6.87 3.55
CA LEU A 146 1.97 8.00 2.62
C LEU A 146 3.15 8.08 1.65
N VAL A 147 4.39 7.90 2.15
CA VAL A 147 5.57 7.88 1.28
C VAL A 147 5.53 6.68 0.34
N ALA A 148 5.10 5.49 0.79
CA ALA A 148 4.93 4.32 -0.08
C ALA A 148 3.90 4.56 -1.19
N LEU A 149 2.80 5.24 -0.87
CA LEU A 149 1.73 5.55 -1.83
C LEU A 149 2.19 6.57 -2.88
N PHE A 150 2.92 7.62 -2.50
CA PHE A 150 3.19 8.76 -3.36
C PHE A 150 4.61 8.86 -3.91
N ALA A 151 5.62 8.27 -3.25
CA ALA A 151 7.03 8.42 -3.63
C ALA A 151 7.50 7.45 -4.73
N GLY A 152 6.60 6.98 -5.59
CA GLY A 152 6.97 6.08 -6.71
C GLY A 152 8.07 6.67 -7.59
N THR A 153 8.98 5.81 -8.04
CA THR A 153 10.08 6.18 -8.94
C THR A 153 9.81 5.56 -10.32
N GLY A 154 9.71 6.39 -11.37
CA GLY A 154 9.69 5.93 -12.75
C GLY A 154 8.49 6.41 -13.58
N GLU A 155 8.61 6.29 -14.90
CA GLU A 155 7.59 6.70 -15.88
C GLU A 155 6.36 5.77 -15.88
N ALA A 156 6.55 4.49 -15.55
CA ALA A 156 5.46 3.52 -15.37
C ALA A 156 5.34 3.22 -13.88
N LEU A 157 4.29 3.74 -13.25
CA LEU A 157 4.02 3.46 -11.85
C LEU A 157 3.56 2.00 -11.71
N SER A 158 4.46 1.15 -11.25
CA SER A 158 4.15 -0.24 -10.90
C SER A 158 3.11 -0.29 -9.78
N PRO A 159 2.32 -1.37 -9.69
CA PRO A 159 1.40 -1.57 -8.58
C PRO A 159 2.12 -1.48 -7.24
N VAL A 160 1.47 -0.90 -6.24
CA VAL A 160 1.96 -0.83 -4.87
C VAL A 160 1.04 -1.62 -3.95
N GLY A 161 1.63 -2.48 -3.13
CA GLY A 161 0.95 -3.14 -2.02
C GLY A 161 1.28 -2.43 -0.71
N VAL A 162 0.30 -2.32 0.20
CA VAL A 162 0.52 -1.86 1.57
C VAL A 162 -0.20 -2.80 2.52
N GLU A 163 0.54 -3.35 3.50
CA GLU A 163 -0.03 -4.23 4.52
C GLU A 163 -0.57 -3.41 5.68
N GLU A 164 -1.86 -3.62 5.98
CA GLU A 164 -2.56 -3.08 7.14
C GLU A 164 -2.18 -1.62 7.44
N PRO A 165 -2.44 -0.69 6.48
CA PRO A 165 -1.99 0.70 6.58
C PRO A 165 -2.55 1.45 7.79
N GLU A 166 -3.64 0.98 8.35
CA GLU A 166 -4.35 1.56 9.51
C GLU A 166 -3.78 1.17 10.87
N ILE A 167 -2.88 0.19 10.96
CA ILE A 167 -2.32 -0.24 12.25
C ILE A 167 -1.69 0.96 12.99
N ALA A 168 -1.99 1.03 14.28
CA ALA A 168 -1.56 2.10 15.21
C ALA A 168 -2.11 3.50 14.88
N LEU A 169 -2.99 3.64 13.88
CA LEU A 169 -3.71 4.89 13.64
C LEU A 169 -4.94 5.00 14.53
N HIS A 170 -5.34 6.24 14.82
CA HIS A 170 -6.61 6.48 15.48
C HIS A 170 -7.75 6.14 14.50
N PRO A 171 -8.85 5.47 14.93
CA PRO A 171 -9.97 5.13 14.04
C PRO A 171 -10.50 6.31 13.23
N ALA A 172 -10.54 7.52 13.83
CA ALA A 172 -10.96 8.72 13.12
C ALA A 172 -10.09 9.12 11.91
N ALA A 173 -8.87 8.56 11.79
CA ALA A 173 -8.00 8.80 10.65
C ALA A 173 -8.30 7.87 9.45
N ALA A 174 -9.15 6.85 9.61
CA ALA A 174 -9.43 5.87 8.56
C ALA A 174 -9.98 6.51 7.27
N GLY A 175 -10.89 7.48 7.40
CA GLY A 175 -11.42 8.21 6.24
C GLY A 175 -10.34 8.99 5.48
N VAL A 176 -9.49 9.73 6.19
CA VAL A 176 -8.39 10.48 5.55
C VAL A 176 -7.36 9.55 4.92
N LEU A 177 -7.07 8.42 5.56
CA LEU A 177 -6.20 7.40 4.98
C LEU A 177 -6.78 6.84 3.68
N LEU A 178 -8.08 6.57 3.65
CA LEU A 178 -8.76 6.10 2.44
C LEU A 178 -8.72 7.16 1.33
N ASP A 179 -8.90 8.45 1.66
CA ASP A 179 -8.77 9.55 0.69
C ASP A 179 -7.35 9.58 0.08
N ALA A 180 -6.31 9.40 0.90
CA ALA A 180 -4.94 9.32 0.41
C ALA A 180 -4.71 8.11 -0.52
N ILE A 181 -5.32 6.96 -0.20
CA ILE A 181 -5.26 5.76 -1.02
C ILE A 181 -5.99 6.00 -2.36
N ARG A 182 -7.15 6.64 -2.36
CA ARG A 182 -7.89 7.00 -3.56
C ARG A 182 -7.10 7.94 -4.46
N ASP A 183 -6.54 8.99 -3.88
CA ASP A 183 -5.69 9.94 -4.59
C ASP A 183 -4.48 9.23 -5.26
N ALA A 184 -3.79 8.34 -4.54
CA ALA A 184 -2.70 7.54 -5.11
C ALA A 184 -3.18 6.61 -6.22
N SER A 185 -4.41 6.07 -6.12
CA SER A 185 -4.98 5.14 -7.09
C SER A 185 -5.35 5.77 -8.42
N GLU A 186 -5.43 7.11 -8.51
CA GLU A 186 -5.60 7.83 -9.78
C GLU A 186 -4.40 7.67 -10.71
N HIS A 187 -3.23 7.36 -10.16
CA HIS A 187 -1.98 7.31 -10.90
C HIS A 187 -1.36 5.92 -10.98
N ARG A 188 -1.71 5.01 -10.07
CA ARG A 188 -1.16 3.65 -10.01
C ARG A 188 -2.14 2.68 -9.36
N GLN A 189 -2.02 1.40 -9.68
CA GLN A 189 -2.79 0.39 -8.97
C GLN A 189 -2.30 0.25 -7.52
N VAL A 190 -3.24 0.34 -6.56
CA VAL A 190 -2.96 0.18 -5.13
C VAL A 190 -3.64 -1.08 -4.63
N LEU A 191 -2.91 -1.92 -3.92
CA LEU A 191 -3.39 -3.13 -3.27
C LEU A 191 -3.20 -3.01 -1.77
N LEU A 192 -4.24 -3.29 -1.00
CA LEU A 192 -4.19 -3.20 0.46
C LEU A 192 -4.61 -4.51 1.08
N THR A 193 -4.00 -4.85 2.21
CA THR A 193 -4.58 -5.81 3.13
C THR A 193 -5.09 -5.07 4.36
N THR A 194 -6.23 -5.48 4.89
CA THR A 194 -6.80 -4.87 6.10
C THR A 194 -7.63 -5.86 6.89
N HIS A 195 -7.61 -5.71 8.20
CA HIS A 195 -8.51 -6.34 9.14
C HIS A 195 -9.36 -5.30 9.89
N SER A 196 -9.32 -4.03 9.46
CA SER A 196 -10.02 -2.92 10.11
C SER A 196 -11.41 -2.72 9.54
N PRO A 197 -12.47 -2.99 10.33
CA PRO A 197 -13.81 -2.60 9.95
C PRO A 197 -13.95 -1.09 9.74
N ASP A 198 -13.22 -0.28 10.51
CA ASP A 198 -13.30 1.19 10.41
C ASP A 198 -12.80 1.73 9.07
N LEU A 199 -11.79 1.07 8.47
CA LEU A 199 -11.35 1.40 7.12
C LEU A 199 -12.38 0.98 6.06
N LEU A 200 -13.07 -0.14 6.30
CA LEU A 200 -14.06 -0.71 5.39
C LEU A 200 -15.48 -0.13 5.55
N ASP A 201 -15.74 0.68 6.60
CA ASP A 201 -17.04 1.32 6.81
C ASP A 201 -17.29 2.54 5.90
N SER A 202 -16.43 2.79 4.95
CA SER A 202 -16.59 3.90 4.00
C SER A 202 -17.57 3.55 2.89
N SER A 203 -18.53 4.44 2.65
CA SER A 203 -19.47 4.33 1.52
C SER A 203 -18.84 4.54 0.14
N THR A 204 -17.57 4.91 0.09
CA THR A 204 -16.85 5.11 -1.18
C THR A 204 -16.19 3.83 -1.71
N ILE A 205 -16.16 2.75 -0.91
CA ILE A 205 -15.62 1.46 -1.35
C ILE A 205 -16.66 0.76 -2.21
N LEU A 206 -16.24 0.23 -3.35
CA LEU A 206 -17.11 -0.51 -4.26
C LEU A 206 -16.95 -2.02 -4.07
N PRO A 207 -18.01 -2.83 -4.24
CA PRO A 207 -17.94 -4.30 -4.10
C PRO A 207 -16.86 -4.94 -4.97
N GLY A 208 -16.66 -4.42 -6.18
CA GLY A 208 -15.66 -4.91 -7.14
C GLY A 208 -14.21 -4.61 -6.75
N GLU A 209 -13.97 -3.77 -5.73
CA GLU A 209 -12.64 -3.46 -5.21
C GLU A 209 -12.24 -4.40 -4.08
N LEU A 210 -13.19 -5.21 -3.58
CA LEU A 210 -13.00 -6.06 -2.42
C LEU A 210 -12.68 -7.49 -2.82
N PHE A 211 -11.70 -8.06 -2.13
CA PHE A 211 -11.38 -9.47 -2.17
C PHE A 211 -11.40 -10.04 -0.76
N ALA A 212 -12.16 -11.10 -0.57
CA ALA A 212 -12.17 -11.86 0.66
C ALA A 212 -11.05 -12.91 0.62
N VAL A 213 -10.37 -13.10 1.74
CA VAL A 213 -9.29 -14.08 1.90
C VAL A 213 -9.62 -14.97 3.08
N ARG A 214 -9.57 -16.29 2.87
CA ARG A 214 -9.87 -17.29 3.90
C ARG A 214 -8.85 -18.40 3.86
N SER A 215 -8.52 -18.95 5.02
CA SER A 215 -7.70 -20.16 5.13
C SER A 215 -8.58 -21.34 5.56
N VAL A 216 -8.63 -22.37 4.74
CA VAL A 216 -9.42 -23.59 5.00
C VAL A 216 -8.52 -24.81 4.84
N GLY A 217 -8.34 -25.58 5.90
CA GLY A 217 -7.56 -26.82 5.85
C GLY A 217 -6.12 -26.65 5.37
N GLY A 218 -5.50 -25.47 5.59
CA GLY A 218 -4.14 -25.16 5.14
C GLY A 218 -4.06 -24.62 3.70
N THR A 219 -5.20 -24.43 3.03
CA THR A 219 -5.27 -23.82 1.70
C THR A 219 -5.83 -22.41 1.83
N THR A 220 -5.21 -21.44 1.17
CA THR A 220 -5.71 -20.06 1.10
C THR A 220 -6.64 -19.93 -0.10
N GLU A 221 -7.86 -19.49 0.17
CA GLU A 221 -8.87 -19.14 -0.83
C GLU A 221 -8.93 -17.62 -0.93
N VAL A 222 -8.90 -17.08 -2.15
CA VAL A 222 -9.01 -15.65 -2.45
C VAL A 222 -10.03 -15.47 -3.54
N GLY A 223 -11.00 -14.59 -3.33
CA GLY A 223 -12.05 -14.32 -4.33
C GLY A 223 -12.81 -13.05 -4.00
N HIS A 224 -13.64 -12.62 -4.94
CA HIS A 224 -14.61 -11.59 -4.61
C HIS A 224 -15.55 -12.11 -3.49
N PRO A 225 -16.13 -11.19 -2.71
CA PRO A 225 -17.14 -11.57 -1.72
C PRO A 225 -18.26 -12.40 -2.37
N ASP A 226 -18.82 -13.34 -1.65
CA ASP A 226 -19.91 -14.18 -2.16
C ASP A 226 -21.15 -13.37 -2.57
N ALA A 227 -22.07 -14.01 -3.27
CA ALA A 227 -23.27 -13.35 -3.82
C ALA A 227 -24.15 -12.69 -2.73
N ALA A 228 -24.21 -13.27 -1.52
CA ALA A 228 -25.03 -12.74 -0.43
C ALA A 228 -24.42 -11.45 0.12
N VAL A 229 -23.09 -11.43 0.29
CA VAL A 229 -22.33 -10.24 0.71
C VAL A 229 -22.44 -9.13 -0.33
N ARG A 230 -22.23 -9.45 -1.62
CA ARG A 230 -22.38 -8.47 -2.70
C ARG A 230 -23.78 -7.87 -2.73
N PHE A 231 -24.82 -8.70 -2.63
CA PHE A 231 -26.21 -8.24 -2.58
C PHE A 231 -26.45 -7.30 -1.40
N ALA A 232 -26.03 -7.69 -0.19
CA ALA A 232 -26.20 -6.89 1.02
C ALA A 232 -25.51 -5.51 0.91
N PHE A 233 -24.37 -5.48 0.24
CA PHE A 233 -23.58 -4.28 0.01
C PHE A 233 -24.19 -3.39 -1.09
N ASP A 234 -24.61 -3.97 -2.23
CA ASP A 234 -25.25 -3.25 -3.35
C ASP A 234 -26.58 -2.62 -2.94
N GLU A 235 -27.36 -3.29 -2.09
CA GLU A 235 -28.60 -2.78 -1.54
C GLU A 235 -28.39 -1.84 -0.34
N SER A 236 -27.13 -1.52 0.00
CA SER A 236 -26.78 -0.67 1.16
C SER A 236 -27.39 -1.13 2.49
N LEU A 237 -27.58 -2.43 2.66
CA LEU A 237 -28.11 -3.01 3.89
C LEU A 237 -27.05 -3.05 4.99
N PHE A 238 -25.79 -3.28 4.59
CA PHE A 238 -24.64 -3.33 5.48
C PHE A 238 -23.42 -2.72 4.80
N THR A 239 -22.50 -2.15 5.60
CA THR A 239 -21.17 -1.78 5.13
C THR A 239 -20.26 -3.01 5.08
N ALA A 240 -19.15 -2.92 4.34
CA ALA A 240 -18.15 -3.98 4.33
C ALA A 240 -17.53 -4.21 5.73
N GLY A 241 -17.39 -3.14 6.52
CA GLY A 241 -16.93 -3.24 7.90
C GLY A 241 -17.90 -3.94 8.83
N GLU A 242 -19.21 -3.70 8.68
CA GLU A 242 -20.24 -4.42 9.45
C GLU A 242 -20.26 -5.91 9.12
N LEU A 243 -20.14 -6.26 7.84
CA LEU A 243 -20.06 -7.65 7.40
C LEU A 243 -18.79 -8.34 7.91
N LEU A 244 -17.66 -7.62 7.95
CA LEU A 244 -16.43 -8.13 8.53
C LEU A 244 -16.57 -8.39 10.04
N ARG A 245 -17.17 -7.46 10.81
CA ARG A 245 -17.46 -7.66 12.25
C ARG A 245 -18.36 -8.86 12.52
N ALA A 246 -19.27 -9.14 11.59
CA ALA A 246 -20.19 -10.28 11.69
C ALA A 246 -19.60 -11.61 11.19
N ASP A 247 -18.30 -11.64 10.79
CA ASP A 247 -17.64 -12.80 10.17
C ASP A 247 -18.38 -13.34 8.92
N GLN A 248 -19.01 -12.43 8.18
CA GLN A 248 -19.78 -12.75 6.98
C GLN A 248 -18.99 -12.54 5.69
N PHE A 249 -17.76 -12.03 5.78
CA PHE A 249 -16.94 -11.67 4.62
C PHE A 249 -16.21 -12.90 4.06
N GLN A 250 -16.94 -13.71 3.26
CA GLN A 250 -16.41 -14.96 2.70
C GLN A 250 -16.13 -14.81 1.19
N PRO A 251 -15.08 -15.45 0.66
CA PRO A 251 -14.84 -15.50 -0.78
C PRO A 251 -15.91 -16.34 -1.46
N GLU A 252 -16.27 -15.93 -2.69
CA GLU A 252 -17.12 -16.75 -3.54
C GLU A 252 -16.46 -18.13 -3.77
N PRO A 253 -17.18 -19.23 -3.57
CA PRO A 253 -16.62 -20.55 -3.82
C PRO A 253 -16.12 -20.65 -5.27
N GLU A 254 -14.88 -21.09 -5.48
CA GLU A 254 -14.46 -21.48 -6.82
C GLU A 254 -15.43 -22.54 -7.35
N GLU A 255 -16.11 -22.24 -8.47
CA GLU A 255 -16.85 -23.30 -9.18
C GLU A 255 -15.87 -24.45 -9.41
N ALA A 256 -16.18 -25.60 -8.84
CA ALA A 256 -15.37 -26.79 -8.99
C ALA A 256 -15.23 -27.07 -10.50
N VAL A 257 -14.12 -26.63 -11.08
CA VAL A 257 -13.78 -26.97 -12.46
C VAL A 257 -13.70 -28.48 -12.47
N SER A 258 -14.77 -29.13 -12.92
CA SER A 258 -14.85 -30.59 -13.06
C SER A 258 -13.62 -31.05 -13.84
N ARG A 259 -12.82 -31.83 -13.15
CA ARG A 259 -11.57 -32.44 -13.64
C ARG A 259 -11.82 -33.40 -14.80
#